data_374da4583bcd3a05ccc870f06ce9e630
#
_entry.id   374da4583bcd3a05ccc870f06ce9e630
#
_cell.length_a   1.000
_cell.length_b   1.000
_cell.length_c   1.000
_cell.angle_alpha   90.00
_cell.angle_beta   90.00
_cell.angle_gamma   90.00
#
_symmetry.space_group_name_H-M   'P 1'
#
loop_
_entity.id
_entity.type
_entity.pdbx_description
1 polymer ?
#
loop_
_entity_poly.entity_id
_entity_poly.type
_entity_poly.pdbx_seq_one_letter_code
_entity_poly.pdbx_strand_id
1 'polypeptide(L)'
;SKEEKEELLWDSINIKQNFMGIPISIKISRAKYQKLKNILDKTVSSIFGLWFNFKNKNKKTILILEMYPPVYKELFKNLNNKDNNLIIINQRRPVTYDLESIKVLKKSNCKLISKNDLFEKKDLEKIEKSKQEFSQKISNFWNDDILNKVFKNEDVVFWPLIKDDIKSIFNKRMNEYVESVFFAKKIFSKINITSILSLYDIGETEKVFLESKNKKVNSFLLEHGFSLLFEDTKTFASLSSYDNFRDNIIVWSDFQKQFLISNYKISSKRIFALGSPRYDSLNKIK
;
A
#
# COMPACT_ATOMS: atom_id res chain seq x y z
N SER A 1 26.72 -7.46 11.72
CA SER A 1 27.09 -8.40 10.65
C SER A 1 26.48 -7.97 9.31
N LYS A 2 26.93 -8.56 8.19
CA LYS A 2 26.35 -8.29 6.85
C LYS A 2 24.85 -8.67 6.82
N GLU A 3 24.46 -9.69 7.56
CA GLU A 3 23.06 -10.15 7.66
C GLU A 3 22.17 -9.18 8.41
N GLU A 4 22.59 -8.63 9.53
CA GLU A 4 21.87 -7.61 10.28
C GLU A 4 21.69 -6.34 9.44
N LYS A 5 22.71 -5.97 8.66
CA LYS A 5 22.64 -4.84 7.74
C LYS A 5 21.59 -5.05 6.65
N GLU A 6 21.53 -6.25 6.03
CA GLU A 6 20.54 -6.56 5.00
C GLU A 6 19.10 -6.63 5.57
N GLU A 7 18.91 -7.02 6.82
CA GLU A 7 17.60 -6.99 7.49
C GLU A 7 17.16 -5.57 7.83
N LEU A 8 18.04 -4.76 8.41
CA LEU A 8 17.77 -3.34 8.71
C LEU A 8 17.39 -2.54 7.46
N LEU A 9 17.99 -2.88 6.32
CA LEU A 9 17.85 -2.14 5.09
C LEU A 9 16.69 -2.63 4.19
N TRP A 10 15.92 -3.62 4.63
CA TRP A 10 14.78 -4.19 3.88
C TRP A 10 15.16 -4.66 2.45
N ASP A 11 16.42 -4.98 2.24
CA ASP A 11 16.93 -5.46 0.95
C ASP A 11 16.68 -6.94 0.72
N SER A 12 16.42 -7.68 1.80
CA SER A 12 16.05 -9.09 1.77
C SER A 12 14.72 -9.34 2.48
N ILE A 13 14.03 -10.35 2.00
CA ILE A 13 12.80 -10.86 2.59
C ILE A 13 13.06 -12.27 3.04
N ASN A 14 12.81 -12.54 4.31
CA ASN A 14 12.93 -13.87 4.88
C ASN A 14 11.54 -14.53 4.90
N ILE A 15 11.33 -15.51 4.03
CA ILE A 15 10.09 -16.29 3.97
C ILE A 15 10.28 -17.49 4.88
N LYS A 16 9.62 -17.46 6.05
CA LYS A 16 9.61 -18.57 7.00
C LYS A 16 8.31 -19.36 6.81
N GLN A 17 8.43 -20.65 6.54
CA GLN A 17 7.28 -21.54 6.38
C GLN A 17 7.59 -22.88 7.07
N ASN A 18 6.57 -23.45 7.70
CA ASN A 18 6.66 -24.80 8.24
C ASN A 18 6.03 -25.76 7.22
N PHE A 19 6.85 -26.63 6.64
CA PHE A 19 6.37 -27.63 5.68
C PHE A 19 6.53 -29.02 6.31
N MET A 20 5.42 -29.69 6.58
CA MET A 20 5.39 -31.02 7.22
C MET A 20 6.22 -31.11 8.53
N GLY A 21 6.17 -30.07 9.37
CA GLY A 21 6.93 -30.02 10.62
C GLY A 21 8.39 -29.56 10.47
N ILE A 22 8.87 -29.34 9.25
CA ILE A 22 10.23 -28.86 8.99
C ILE A 22 10.20 -27.35 8.76
N PRO A 23 10.88 -26.55 9.59
CA PRO A 23 10.96 -25.11 9.39
C PRO A 23 11.86 -24.80 8.19
N ILE A 24 11.27 -24.27 7.13
CA ILE A 24 11.99 -23.79 5.95
C ILE A 24 12.11 -22.27 6.04
N SER A 25 13.34 -21.76 5.92
CA SER A 25 13.61 -20.33 5.85
C SER A 25 14.33 -20.02 4.55
N ILE A 26 13.72 -19.19 3.70
CA ILE A 26 14.27 -18.78 2.41
C ILE A 26 14.50 -17.28 2.45
N LYS A 27 15.76 -16.86 2.37
CA LYS A 27 16.15 -15.47 2.26
C LYS A 27 16.30 -15.09 0.78
N ILE A 28 15.51 -14.15 0.31
CA ILE A 28 15.57 -13.66 -1.08
C ILE A 28 15.68 -12.13 -1.11
N SER A 29 16.39 -11.61 -2.09
CA SER A 29 16.43 -10.15 -2.27
C SER A 29 15.05 -9.60 -2.62
N ARG A 30 14.75 -8.38 -2.17
CA ARG A 30 13.49 -7.69 -2.47
C ARG A 30 13.19 -7.64 -3.98
N ALA A 31 14.18 -7.40 -4.81
CA ALA A 31 14.00 -7.37 -6.27
C ALA A 31 13.57 -8.74 -6.83
N LYS A 32 14.18 -9.82 -6.35
CA LYS A 32 13.77 -11.18 -6.73
C LYS A 32 12.35 -11.50 -6.25
N TYR A 33 12.03 -11.12 -5.01
CA TYR A 33 10.68 -11.27 -4.48
C TYR A 33 9.64 -10.55 -5.33
N GLN A 34 9.87 -9.28 -5.68
CA GLN A 34 8.94 -8.51 -6.52
C GLN A 34 8.77 -9.13 -7.92
N LYS A 35 9.86 -9.65 -8.50
CA LYS A 35 9.79 -10.36 -9.77
C LYS A 35 8.94 -11.63 -9.68
N LEU A 36 9.18 -12.45 -8.65
CA LEU A 36 8.39 -13.69 -8.40
C LEU A 36 6.93 -13.38 -8.14
N LYS A 37 6.65 -12.36 -7.30
CA LYS A 37 5.30 -11.88 -7.04
C LYS A 37 4.58 -11.49 -8.33
N ASN A 38 5.21 -10.71 -9.17
CA ASN A 38 4.61 -10.26 -10.43
C ASN A 38 4.35 -11.43 -11.40
N ILE A 39 5.26 -12.41 -11.45
CA ILE A 39 5.06 -13.64 -12.25
C ILE A 39 3.86 -14.43 -11.71
N LEU A 40 3.79 -14.62 -10.39
CA LEU A 40 2.69 -15.35 -9.75
C LEU A 40 1.35 -14.67 -10.04
N ASP A 41 1.24 -13.39 -9.73
CA ASP A 41 0.01 -12.62 -9.97
C ASP A 41 -0.40 -12.67 -11.45
N LYS A 42 0.56 -12.52 -12.37
CA LYS A 42 0.30 -12.61 -13.81
C LYS A 42 -0.21 -13.99 -14.23
N THR A 43 0.50 -15.04 -13.83
CA THR A 43 0.15 -16.41 -14.21
C THR A 43 -1.22 -16.83 -13.67
N VAL A 44 -1.43 -16.61 -12.37
CA VAL A 44 -2.69 -16.96 -11.71
C VAL A 44 -3.85 -16.12 -12.27
N SER A 45 -3.63 -14.83 -12.45
CA SER A 45 -4.68 -13.95 -13.00
C SER A 45 -5.05 -14.30 -14.43
N SER A 46 -4.10 -14.74 -15.25
CA SER A 46 -4.35 -15.24 -16.60
C SER A 46 -5.21 -16.51 -16.56
N ILE A 47 -4.82 -17.50 -15.74
CA ILE A 47 -5.55 -18.77 -15.63
C ILE A 47 -6.98 -18.57 -15.13
N PHE A 48 -7.19 -17.69 -14.17
CA PHE A 48 -8.49 -17.48 -13.54
C PHE A 48 -9.30 -16.31 -14.11
N GLY A 49 -8.79 -15.60 -15.13
CA GLY A 49 -9.48 -14.49 -15.77
C GLY A 49 -9.68 -13.28 -14.86
N LEU A 50 -8.68 -13.00 -14.01
CA LEU A 50 -8.74 -11.90 -13.02
C LEU A 50 -8.19 -10.58 -13.55
N TRP A 51 -7.77 -10.50 -14.82
CA TRP A 51 -7.28 -9.25 -15.39
C TRP A 51 -8.40 -8.25 -15.66
N PHE A 52 -8.08 -6.97 -15.43
CA PHE A 52 -8.99 -5.87 -15.74
C PHE A 52 -9.17 -5.71 -17.25
N ASN A 53 -10.40 -5.68 -17.69
CA ASN A 53 -10.72 -5.46 -19.10
C ASN A 53 -10.92 -3.96 -19.37
N PHE A 54 -9.99 -3.34 -20.08
CA PHE A 54 -10.03 -1.91 -20.42
C PHE A 54 -11.20 -1.48 -21.29
N LYS A 55 -11.94 -2.40 -21.90
CA LYS A 55 -13.22 -2.08 -22.57
C LYS A 55 -14.25 -1.49 -21.58
N ASN A 56 -14.18 -1.88 -20.32
CA ASN A 56 -15.06 -1.41 -19.24
C ASN A 56 -14.49 -0.23 -18.44
N LYS A 57 -13.46 0.44 -18.92
CA LYS A 57 -12.73 1.50 -18.20
C LYS A 57 -13.59 2.71 -17.81
N ASN A 58 -14.70 2.95 -18.52
CA ASN A 58 -15.58 4.10 -18.28
C ASN A 58 -16.58 3.85 -17.15
N LYS A 59 -16.83 2.60 -16.73
CA LYS A 59 -17.67 2.30 -15.57
C LYS A 59 -17.03 2.88 -14.30
N LYS A 60 -17.88 3.28 -13.36
CA LYS A 60 -17.44 3.67 -12.02
C LYS A 60 -16.60 2.55 -11.43
N THR A 61 -15.45 2.88 -10.88
CA THR A 61 -14.52 1.88 -10.38
C THR A 61 -14.14 2.18 -8.95
N ILE A 62 -14.23 1.18 -8.09
CA ILE A 62 -13.75 1.20 -6.71
C ILE A 62 -12.36 0.57 -6.72
N LEU A 63 -11.37 1.32 -6.25
CA LEU A 63 -9.99 0.88 -6.11
C LEU A 63 -9.74 0.44 -4.66
N ILE A 64 -9.31 -0.80 -4.49
CA ILE A 64 -8.98 -1.38 -3.19
C ILE A 64 -7.46 -1.50 -3.10
N LEU A 65 -6.87 -1.01 -2.00
CA LEU A 65 -5.42 -0.98 -1.80
C LEU A 65 -5.01 -1.90 -0.65
N GLU A 66 -4.00 -2.75 -0.92
CA GLU A 66 -3.27 -3.57 0.06
C GLU A 66 -4.16 -4.39 1.02
N MET A 67 -5.27 -4.90 0.51
CA MET A 67 -6.24 -5.67 1.29
C MET A 67 -6.07 -7.17 1.06
N TYR A 68 -6.25 -7.97 2.11
CA TYR A 68 -6.26 -9.43 2.04
C TYR A 68 -7.68 -9.94 1.80
N PRO A 69 -8.03 -10.45 0.60
CA PRO A 69 -9.40 -10.74 0.22
C PRO A 69 -10.16 -11.70 1.16
N PRO A 70 -9.58 -12.81 1.67
CA PRO A 70 -10.29 -13.75 2.53
C PRO A 70 -10.83 -13.13 3.83
N VAL A 71 -10.06 -12.23 4.44
CA VAL A 71 -10.47 -11.56 5.68
C VAL A 71 -11.66 -10.63 5.46
N TYR A 72 -11.80 -10.08 4.26
CA TYR A 72 -12.83 -9.11 3.89
C TYR A 72 -13.83 -9.65 2.86
N LYS A 73 -14.04 -10.96 2.83
CA LYS A 73 -14.86 -11.64 1.81
C LYS A 73 -16.28 -11.09 1.68
N GLU A 74 -16.92 -10.73 2.79
CA GLU A 74 -18.27 -10.16 2.76
C GLU A 74 -18.26 -8.73 2.20
N LEU A 75 -17.25 -7.93 2.51
CA LEU A 75 -17.06 -6.61 1.90
C LEU A 75 -16.91 -6.72 0.38
N PHE A 76 -16.02 -7.59 -0.11
CA PHE A 76 -15.85 -7.83 -1.54
C PHE A 76 -17.14 -8.27 -2.22
N LYS A 77 -17.91 -9.15 -1.58
CA LYS A 77 -19.19 -9.61 -2.08
C LYS A 77 -20.21 -8.47 -2.17
N ASN A 78 -20.30 -7.63 -1.15
CA ASN A 78 -21.28 -6.54 -1.09
C ASN A 78 -20.91 -5.36 -2.01
N LEU A 79 -19.62 -5.14 -2.28
CA LEU A 79 -19.17 -4.14 -3.24
C LEU A 79 -19.39 -4.58 -4.71
N ASN A 80 -19.58 -5.89 -4.94
CA ASN A 80 -19.82 -6.41 -6.28
C ASN A 80 -21.26 -6.13 -6.73
N ASN A 81 -21.41 -5.13 -7.58
CA ASN A 81 -22.67 -4.84 -8.23
C ASN A 81 -22.47 -4.64 -9.75
N LYS A 82 -23.59 -4.61 -10.52
CA LYS A 82 -23.53 -4.48 -11.98
C LYS A 82 -23.03 -3.12 -12.46
N ASP A 83 -23.07 -2.10 -11.61
CA ASP A 83 -22.81 -0.71 -11.99
C ASP A 83 -21.35 -0.32 -11.78
N ASN A 84 -20.63 -1.05 -10.94
CA ASN A 84 -19.25 -0.74 -10.57
C ASN A 84 -18.27 -1.83 -11.02
N ASN A 85 -17.05 -1.42 -11.35
CA ASN A 85 -15.92 -2.31 -11.40
C ASN A 85 -15.23 -2.33 -10.02
N LEU A 86 -14.66 -3.47 -9.65
CA LEU A 86 -13.75 -3.58 -8.52
C LEU A 86 -12.34 -3.88 -9.02
N ILE A 87 -11.38 -3.13 -8.54
CA ILE A 87 -9.96 -3.35 -8.82
C ILE A 87 -9.20 -3.41 -7.50
N ILE A 88 -8.30 -4.38 -7.36
CA ILE A 88 -7.40 -4.47 -6.22
C ILE A 88 -5.95 -4.30 -6.68
N ILE A 89 -5.19 -3.54 -5.91
CA ILE A 89 -3.76 -3.34 -6.09
C ILE A 89 -3.05 -3.64 -4.78
N ASN A 90 -2.23 -4.67 -4.80
CA ASN A 90 -1.31 -5.02 -3.72
C ASN A 90 0.12 -4.98 -4.28
N GLN A 91 0.95 -4.09 -3.78
CA GLN A 91 2.37 -4.03 -4.17
C GLN A 91 3.27 -4.80 -3.19
N ARG A 92 2.82 -4.95 -1.94
CA ARG A 92 3.60 -5.61 -0.88
C ARG A 92 3.52 -7.13 -0.95
N ARG A 93 2.32 -7.68 -1.19
CA ARG A 93 2.08 -9.13 -1.22
C ARG A 93 1.35 -9.53 -2.50
N PRO A 94 1.54 -10.77 -3.00
CA PRO A 94 0.69 -11.27 -4.07
C PRO A 94 -0.77 -11.26 -3.62
N VAL A 95 -1.66 -10.85 -4.49
CA VAL A 95 -3.12 -10.91 -4.21
C VAL A 95 -3.62 -12.35 -4.33
N THR A 96 -2.97 -13.12 -5.16
CA THR A 96 -3.39 -14.47 -5.60
C THR A 96 -2.54 -15.58 -4.99
N TYR A 97 -1.96 -15.36 -3.81
CA TYR A 97 -1.03 -16.31 -3.22
C TYR A 97 -1.72 -17.57 -2.62
N ASP A 98 -3.03 -17.53 -2.41
CA ASP A 98 -3.81 -18.67 -1.93
C ASP A 98 -5.14 -18.83 -2.68
N LEU A 99 -5.70 -20.06 -2.62
CA LEU A 99 -6.92 -20.43 -3.33
C LEU A 99 -8.15 -19.67 -2.82
N GLU A 100 -8.18 -19.29 -1.55
CA GLU A 100 -9.30 -18.54 -0.98
C GLU A 100 -9.35 -17.12 -1.52
N SER A 101 -8.21 -16.44 -1.62
CA SER A 101 -8.09 -15.16 -2.30
C SER A 101 -8.63 -15.22 -3.71
N ILE A 102 -8.22 -16.23 -4.49
CA ILE A 102 -8.67 -16.41 -5.87
C ILE A 102 -10.20 -16.61 -5.93
N LYS A 103 -10.76 -17.42 -5.02
CA LYS A 103 -12.22 -17.65 -4.93
C LYS A 103 -12.97 -16.35 -4.61
N VAL A 104 -12.47 -15.55 -3.66
CA VAL A 104 -13.09 -14.26 -3.30
C VAL A 104 -13.06 -13.29 -4.48
N LEU A 105 -11.91 -13.13 -5.13
CA LEU A 105 -11.76 -12.24 -6.28
C LEU A 105 -12.68 -12.66 -7.45
N LYS A 106 -12.77 -13.95 -7.75
CA LYS A 106 -13.69 -14.48 -8.79
C LYS A 106 -15.14 -14.18 -8.47
N LYS A 107 -15.58 -14.54 -7.24
CA LYS A 107 -16.98 -14.35 -6.80
C LYS A 107 -17.39 -12.88 -6.78
N SER A 108 -16.46 -11.98 -6.42
CA SER A 108 -16.72 -10.54 -6.39
C SER A 108 -16.44 -9.84 -7.71
N ASN A 109 -16.04 -10.57 -8.75
CA ASN A 109 -15.58 -10.03 -10.04
C ASN A 109 -14.52 -8.92 -9.88
N CYS A 110 -13.73 -8.99 -8.79
CA CYS A 110 -12.64 -8.07 -8.54
C CYS A 110 -11.45 -8.41 -9.43
N LYS A 111 -10.88 -7.40 -10.07
CA LYS A 111 -9.82 -7.55 -11.08
C LYS A 111 -8.49 -6.98 -10.60
N LEU A 112 -7.41 -7.46 -11.19
CA LEU A 112 -6.05 -7.00 -10.97
C LEU A 112 -5.56 -6.17 -12.14
N ILE A 113 -4.65 -5.24 -11.85
CA ILE A 113 -3.91 -4.49 -12.86
C ILE A 113 -2.44 -4.49 -12.47
N SER A 114 -1.57 -4.75 -13.43
CA SER A 114 -0.13 -4.61 -13.23
C SER A 114 0.44 -3.37 -13.92
N LYS A 115 1.61 -2.94 -13.49
CA LYS A 115 2.36 -1.83 -14.12
C LYS A 115 2.63 -2.13 -15.61
N ASN A 116 2.96 -3.38 -15.93
CA ASN A 116 3.29 -3.82 -17.28
C ASN A 116 2.11 -3.74 -18.26
N ASP A 117 0.87 -3.79 -17.74
CA ASP A 117 -0.31 -3.71 -18.61
C ASP A 117 -0.68 -2.26 -18.97
N LEU A 118 -0.10 -1.30 -18.26
CA LEU A 118 -0.42 0.11 -18.38
C LEU A 118 0.66 0.94 -19.05
N PHE A 119 1.93 0.59 -18.83
CA PHE A 119 3.04 1.39 -19.33
C PHE A 119 3.33 1.11 -20.80
N GLU A 120 3.36 2.18 -21.56
CA GLU A 120 3.86 2.23 -22.93
C GLU A 120 5.36 2.63 -22.92
N LYS A 121 6.08 2.41 -24.02
CA LYS A 121 7.50 2.75 -24.13
C LYS A 121 7.81 4.20 -23.71
N LYS A 122 6.99 5.14 -24.15
CA LYS A 122 7.10 6.56 -23.76
C LYS A 122 6.92 6.82 -22.26
N ASP A 123 6.16 5.98 -21.56
CA ASP A 123 6.00 6.11 -20.11
C ASP A 123 7.28 5.66 -19.41
N LEU A 124 7.90 4.57 -19.87
CA LEU A 124 9.17 4.08 -19.33
C LEU A 124 10.29 5.10 -19.51
N GLU A 125 10.36 5.74 -20.67
CA GLU A 125 11.33 6.83 -20.94
C GLU A 125 11.15 8.01 -19.97
N LYS A 126 9.89 8.42 -19.72
CA LYS A 126 9.59 9.48 -18.74
C LYS A 126 9.94 9.08 -17.31
N ILE A 127 9.68 7.83 -16.94
CA ILE A 127 10.03 7.29 -15.61
C ILE A 127 11.55 7.36 -15.43
N GLU A 128 12.33 6.88 -16.38
CA GLU A 128 13.79 6.90 -16.29
C GLU A 128 14.35 8.32 -16.23
N LYS A 129 13.83 9.24 -17.05
CA LYS A 129 14.18 10.66 -16.96
C LYS A 129 13.90 11.25 -15.58
N SER A 130 12.71 10.96 -15.02
CA SER A 130 12.34 11.46 -13.68
C SER A 130 13.23 10.87 -12.57
N LYS A 131 13.65 9.62 -12.68
CA LYS A 131 14.63 9.02 -11.75
C LYS A 131 15.97 9.73 -11.81
N GLN A 132 16.46 10.02 -13.02
CA GLN A 132 17.73 10.74 -13.22
C GLN A 132 17.66 12.16 -12.66
N GLU A 133 16.60 12.92 -12.99
CA GLU A 133 16.39 14.29 -12.49
C GLU A 133 16.34 14.33 -10.96
N PHE A 134 15.66 13.36 -10.34
CA PHE A 134 15.60 13.25 -8.90
C PHE A 134 16.96 12.95 -8.28
N SER A 135 17.70 11.98 -8.85
CA SER A 135 19.04 11.62 -8.40
C SER A 135 20.01 12.81 -8.48
N GLN A 136 19.92 13.62 -9.54
CA GLN A 136 20.71 14.83 -9.68
C GLN A 136 20.36 15.89 -8.61
N LYS A 137 19.07 16.13 -8.38
CA LYS A 137 18.63 17.12 -7.39
C LYS A 137 19.09 16.79 -5.98
N ILE A 138 19.11 15.49 -5.62
CA ILE A 138 19.51 15.06 -4.27
C ILE A 138 21.02 14.86 -4.12
N SER A 139 21.78 14.91 -5.20
CA SER A 139 23.23 14.61 -5.17
C SER A 139 23.99 15.50 -4.16
N ASN A 140 23.65 16.78 -4.09
CA ASN A 140 24.29 17.74 -3.17
C ASN A 140 23.92 17.49 -1.72
N PHE A 141 22.70 17.00 -1.45
CA PHE A 141 22.24 16.69 -0.10
C PHE A 141 23.15 15.67 0.61
N TRP A 142 23.68 14.70 -0.12
CA TRP A 142 24.53 13.66 0.47
C TRP A 142 25.89 14.17 0.99
N ASN A 143 26.28 15.38 0.60
CA ASN A 143 27.51 16.04 1.03
C ASN A 143 27.24 17.22 1.97
N ASP A 144 26.00 17.42 2.39
CA ASP A 144 25.63 18.50 3.31
C ASP A 144 26.15 18.24 4.72
N ASP A 145 26.81 19.24 5.30
CA ASP A 145 27.35 19.17 6.67
C ASP A 145 26.28 18.96 7.74
N ILE A 146 25.02 19.24 7.44
CA ILE A 146 23.92 18.96 8.35
C ILE A 146 23.82 17.46 8.67
N LEU A 147 24.16 16.59 7.72
CA LEU A 147 24.15 15.14 7.92
C LEU A 147 25.21 14.69 8.93
N ASN A 148 26.38 15.33 8.95
CA ASN A 148 27.40 15.11 9.98
C ASN A 148 26.91 15.50 11.37
N LYS A 149 26.08 16.55 11.47
CA LYS A 149 25.48 17.00 12.74
C LYS A 149 24.36 16.09 13.20
N VAL A 150 23.50 15.66 12.29
CA VAL A 150 22.35 14.76 12.58
C VAL A 150 22.83 13.37 13.01
N PHE A 151 23.87 12.85 12.32
CA PHE A 151 24.44 11.53 12.60
C PHE A 151 25.70 11.63 13.49
N LYS A 152 25.61 12.43 14.54
CA LYS A 152 26.62 12.56 15.59
C LYS A 152 26.04 12.10 16.92
N ASN A 153 26.81 11.29 17.65
CA ASN A 153 26.53 10.96 19.04
C ASN A 153 27.78 11.27 19.86
N GLU A 154 27.65 12.15 20.86
CA GLU A 154 28.78 12.72 21.61
C GLU A 154 29.81 13.32 20.63
N ASP A 155 31.03 12.79 20.59
CA ASP A 155 32.10 13.27 19.70
C ASP A 155 32.28 12.41 18.43
N VAL A 156 31.51 11.35 18.28
CA VAL A 156 31.61 10.43 17.15
C VAL A 156 30.64 10.78 16.05
N VAL A 157 31.16 11.07 14.86
CA VAL A 157 30.35 11.30 13.64
C VAL A 157 30.22 9.99 12.87
N PHE A 158 29.00 9.47 12.77
CA PHE A 158 28.71 8.19 12.09
C PHE A 158 28.44 8.34 10.60
N TRP A 159 28.11 9.55 10.14
CA TRP A 159 27.69 9.77 8.76
C TRP A 159 28.65 9.19 7.70
N PRO A 160 29.97 9.42 7.78
CA PRO A 160 30.91 8.86 6.80
C PRO A 160 30.88 7.33 6.72
N LEU A 161 30.55 6.63 7.82
CA LEU A 161 30.52 5.17 7.88
C LEU A 161 29.27 4.56 7.24
N ILE A 162 28.13 5.27 7.25
CA ILE A 162 26.83 4.76 6.83
C ILE A 162 26.32 5.42 5.55
N LYS A 163 26.96 6.49 5.08
CA LYS A 163 26.54 7.32 3.97
C LYS A 163 26.23 6.53 2.70
N ASP A 164 27.14 5.69 2.26
CA ASP A 164 26.99 4.96 1.01
C ASP A 164 25.85 3.95 1.05
N ASP A 165 25.66 3.32 2.20
CA ASP A 165 24.56 2.39 2.40
C ASP A 165 23.21 3.11 2.38
N ILE A 166 23.08 4.20 3.14
CA ILE A 166 21.85 4.99 3.18
C ILE A 166 21.55 5.56 1.80
N LYS A 167 22.55 6.10 1.10
CA LYS A 167 22.41 6.62 -0.25
C LYS A 167 21.94 5.54 -1.23
N SER A 168 22.52 4.34 -1.15
CA SER A 168 22.15 3.20 -2.02
C SER A 168 20.69 2.81 -1.81
N ILE A 169 20.27 2.65 -0.54
CA ILE A 169 18.89 2.28 -0.19
C ILE A 169 17.93 3.36 -0.63
N PHE A 170 18.22 4.60 -0.28
CA PHE A 170 17.38 5.73 -0.62
C PHE A 170 17.16 5.82 -2.13
N ASN A 171 18.21 5.76 -2.93
CA ASN A 171 18.10 5.82 -4.40
C ASN A 171 17.24 4.67 -4.94
N LYS A 172 17.41 3.46 -4.42
CA LYS A 172 16.62 2.31 -4.81
C LYS A 172 15.14 2.49 -4.48
N ARG A 173 14.85 2.95 -3.25
CA ARG A 173 13.48 3.19 -2.80
C ARG A 173 12.81 4.33 -3.57
N MET A 174 13.55 5.40 -3.84
CA MET A 174 13.04 6.52 -4.64
C MET A 174 12.72 6.11 -6.06
N ASN A 175 13.54 5.25 -6.69
CA ASN A 175 13.24 4.72 -8.00
C ASN A 175 11.94 3.89 -8.01
N GLU A 176 11.72 3.04 -7.00
CA GLU A 176 10.47 2.30 -6.82
C GLU A 176 9.27 3.25 -6.60
N TYR A 177 9.48 4.31 -5.82
CA TYR A 177 8.45 5.32 -5.54
C TYR A 177 8.07 6.12 -6.79
N VAL A 178 9.05 6.59 -7.58
CA VAL A 178 8.81 7.27 -8.86
C VAL A 178 7.95 6.40 -9.79
N GLU A 179 8.30 5.12 -9.96
CA GLU A 179 7.48 4.19 -10.75
C GLU A 179 6.06 4.07 -10.22
N SER A 180 5.90 4.01 -8.91
CA SER A 180 4.58 3.86 -8.27
C SER A 180 3.73 5.11 -8.46
N VAL A 181 4.32 6.31 -8.42
CA VAL A 181 3.63 7.57 -8.74
C VAL A 181 3.16 7.60 -10.19
N PHE A 182 4.01 7.22 -11.14
CA PHE A 182 3.61 7.11 -12.55
C PHE A 182 2.49 6.08 -12.74
N PHE A 183 2.56 4.96 -12.06
CA PHE A 183 1.52 3.92 -12.08
C PHE A 183 0.18 4.44 -11.58
N ALA A 184 0.16 5.10 -10.43
CA ALA A 184 -1.07 5.69 -9.88
C ALA A 184 -1.65 6.75 -10.83
N LYS A 185 -0.84 7.70 -11.31
CA LYS A 185 -1.27 8.71 -12.28
C LYS A 185 -1.84 8.08 -13.56
N LYS A 186 -1.21 7.02 -14.07
CA LYS A 186 -1.69 6.32 -15.27
C LYS A 186 -3.02 5.64 -15.03
N ILE A 187 -3.24 5.02 -13.87
CA ILE A 187 -4.53 4.42 -13.48
C ILE A 187 -5.62 5.48 -13.47
N PHE A 188 -5.42 6.60 -12.76
CA PHE A 188 -6.40 7.69 -12.71
C PHE A 188 -6.69 8.33 -14.06
N SER A 189 -5.74 8.31 -14.98
CA SER A 189 -5.93 8.82 -16.35
C SER A 189 -6.66 7.85 -17.28
N LYS A 190 -6.56 6.54 -17.02
CA LYS A 190 -7.08 5.51 -17.92
C LYS A 190 -8.39 4.88 -17.44
N ILE A 191 -8.72 4.98 -16.16
CA ILE A 191 -9.86 4.29 -15.53
C ILE A 191 -10.67 5.31 -14.72
N ASN A 192 -11.97 5.23 -14.81
CA ASN A 192 -12.89 6.08 -14.06
C ASN A 192 -12.97 5.64 -12.58
N ILE A 193 -11.90 5.92 -11.82
CA ILE A 193 -11.87 5.67 -10.37
C ILE A 193 -12.74 6.70 -9.69
N THR A 194 -13.73 6.24 -8.93
CA THR A 194 -14.64 7.10 -8.15
C THR A 194 -14.38 7.03 -6.66
N SER A 195 -13.82 5.90 -6.20
CA SER A 195 -13.57 5.68 -4.78
C SER A 195 -12.30 4.85 -4.57
N ILE A 196 -11.58 5.16 -3.49
CA ILE A 196 -10.45 4.38 -2.99
C ILE A 196 -10.80 3.84 -1.62
N LEU A 197 -10.55 2.56 -1.39
CA LEU A 197 -10.70 1.90 -0.11
C LEU A 197 -9.36 1.36 0.36
N SER A 198 -8.93 1.71 1.57
CA SER A 198 -7.67 1.27 2.16
C SER A 198 -7.80 0.97 3.64
N LEU A 199 -6.90 0.13 4.17
CA LEU A 199 -6.79 -0.16 5.61
C LEU A 199 -5.77 0.73 6.31
N TYR A 200 -4.88 1.34 5.54
CA TYR A 200 -3.81 2.21 6.01
C TYR A 200 -3.73 3.47 5.15
N ASP A 201 -3.04 4.46 5.64
CA ASP A 201 -2.76 5.72 4.95
C ASP A 201 -1.25 5.99 4.81
N ILE A 202 -0.47 5.41 5.70
CA ILE A 202 0.97 5.61 5.79
C ILE A 202 1.79 4.59 4.97
N GLY A 203 1.13 3.55 4.46
CA GLY A 203 1.79 2.57 3.59
C GLY A 203 2.23 3.19 2.26
N GLU A 204 3.34 2.73 1.69
CA GLU A 204 3.89 3.28 0.44
C GLU A 204 2.87 3.28 -0.71
N THR A 205 2.14 2.18 -0.89
CA THR A 205 1.12 2.07 -1.94
C THR A 205 -0.02 3.04 -1.70
N GLU A 206 -0.56 3.01 -0.49
CA GLU A 206 -1.71 3.82 -0.11
C GLU A 206 -1.39 5.31 -0.24
N LYS A 207 -0.24 5.75 0.29
CA LYS A 207 0.20 7.14 0.21
C LYS A 207 0.33 7.62 -1.23
N VAL A 208 0.97 6.84 -2.10
CA VAL A 208 1.11 7.18 -3.51
C VAL A 208 -0.23 7.38 -4.19
N PHE A 209 -1.18 6.46 -3.98
CA PHE A 209 -2.50 6.56 -4.61
C PHE A 209 -3.34 7.70 -4.02
N LEU A 210 -3.29 7.91 -2.71
CA LEU A 210 -4.02 9.00 -2.04
C LEU A 210 -3.49 10.38 -2.44
N GLU A 211 -2.19 10.56 -2.58
CA GLU A 211 -1.57 11.81 -3.05
C GLU A 211 -1.79 12.03 -4.56
N SER A 212 -1.89 10.96 -5.35
CA SER A 212 -2.08 11.06 -6.80
C SER A 212 -3.53 11.22 -7.23
N LYS A 213 -4.51 11.02 -6.33
CA LYS A 213 -5.93 11.13 -6.66
C LYS A 213 -6.33 12.57 -6.95
N ASN A 214 -7.31 12.75 -7.82
CA ASN A 214 -7.96 14.05 -8.00
C ASN A 214 -9.05 14.28 -6.94
N LYS A 215 -9.48 15.53 -6.77
CA LYS A 215 -10.50 15.92 -5.76
C LYS A 215 -11.86 15.25 -5.94
N LYS A 216 -12.16 14.69 -7.12
CA LYS A 216 -13.44 14.02 -7.40
C LYS A 216 -13.45 12.56 -6.92
N VAL A 217 -12.28 12.00 -6.58
CA VAL A 217 -12.15 10.63 -6.08
C VAL A 217 -12.25 10.63 -4.56
N ASN A 218 -13.30 10.03 -4.02
CA ASN A 218 -13.45 9.87 -2.57
C ASN A 218 -12.55 8.78 -2.03
N SER A 219 -11.87 9.02 -0.94
CA SER A 219 -11.09 8.02 -0.23
C SER A 219 -11.75 7.63 1.09
N PHE A 220 -11.68 6.34 1.41
CA PHE A 220 -12.20 5.77 2.63
C PHE A 220 -11.09 5.00 3.33
N LEU A 221 -10.78 5.38 4.55
CA LEU A 221 -10.01 4.54 5.44
C LEU A 221 -10.95 3.62 6.18
N LEU A 222 -10.69 2.34 6.11
CA LEU A 222 -11.35 1.33 6.88
C LEU A 222 -10.47 0.96 8.07
N GLU A 223 -10.86 1.37 9.27
CA GLU A 223 -10.11 1.01 10.48
C GLU A 223 -10.04 -0.51 10.65
N HIS A 224 -8.83 -1.03 10.75
CA HIS A 224 -8.59 -2.48 10.80
C HIS A 224 -8.36 -3.00 12.22
N GLY A 225 -8.31 -2.10 13.20
CA GLY A 225 -8.16 -2.38 14.61
C GLY A 225 -8.92 -1.37 15.47
N PHE A 226 -9.16 -1.73 16.72
CA PHE A 226 -9.67 -0.82 17.72
C PHE A 226 -8.45 -0.07 18.31
N SER A 227 -8.31 1.21 17.99
CA SER A 227 -7.28 2.04 18.62
C SER A 227 -7.68 2.30 20.06
N LEU A 228 -7.21 1.44 20.95
CA LEU A 228 -7.29 1.69 22.38
C LEU A 228 -6.27 2.77 22.73
N LEU A 229 -6.73 3.84 23.31
CA LEU A 229 -5.88 4.90 23.78
C LEU A 229 -5.58 4.71 25.24
N PHE A 230 -4.35 4.42 25.46
CA PHE A 230 -3.71 4.69 26.74
C PHE A 230 -3.23 6.16 26.72
N GLU A 231 -3.20 6.81 27.87
CA GLU A 231 -2.76 8.22 27.97
C GLU A 231 -1.38 8.49 27.34
N ASP A 232 -0.53 7.48 27.33
CA ASP A 232 0.81 7.53 26.73
C ASP A 232 0.81 7.50 25.19
N THR A 233 -0.32 7.19 24.53
CA THR A 233 -0.41 7.12 23.07
C THR A 233 -0.68 8.46 22.38
N LYS A 234 -0.77 9.55 23.13
CA LYS A 234 -0.82 10.92 22.57
C LYS A 234 0.39 11.24 21.68
N THR A 235 1.45 10.46 21.79
CA THR A 235 2.68 10.56 20.99
C THR A 235 2.68 9.78 19.69
N PHE A 236 1.65 8.99 19.39
CA PHE A 236 1.58 8.33 18.07
C PHE A 236 1.25 9.34 16.98
N ALA A 237 2.32 9.98 16.45
CA ALA A 237 2.27 10.91 15.32
C ALA A 237 1.56 10.32 14.08
N SER A 238 1.45 8.99 13.98
CA SER A 238 0.71 8.31 12.92
C SER A 238 -0.77 8.68 12.89
N LEU A 239 -1.38 9.00 14.04
CA LEU A 239 -2.78 9.39 14.10
C LEU A 239 -3.01 10.86 13.72
N SER A 240 -2.01 11.73 13.83
CA SER A 240 -2.10 13.12 13.38
C SER A 240 -2.10 13.25 11.86
N SER A 241 -1.69 12.22 11.11
CA SER A 241 -1.74 12.18 9.65
C SER A 241 -3.16 11.95 9.09
N TYR A 242 -4.15 11.64 9.94
CA TYR A 242 -5.53 11.43 9.51
C TYR A 242 -6.15 12.62 8.79
N ASP A 243 -5.66 13.84 9.03
CA ASP A 243 -6.27 15.05 8.46
C ASP A 243 -5.97 15.30 6.99
N ASN A 244 -4.84 14.81 6.47
CA ASN A 244 -4.32 15.31 5.20
C ASN A 244 -4.55 14.39 3.99
N PHE A 245 -4.79 13.10 4.18
CA PHE A 245 -4.74 12.13 3.07
C PHE A 245 -6.07 11.46 2.72
N ARG A 246 -7.13 11.64 3.53
CA ARG A 246 -8.39 10.91 3.35
C ARG A 246 -9.60 11.81 3.49
N ASP A 247 -10.61 11.46 2.73
CA ASP A 247 -11.86 12.20 2.79
C ASP A 247 -12.75 11.65 3.91
N ASN A 248 -12.77 10.32 4.09
CA ASN A 248 -13.68 9.63 5.01
C ASN A 248 -12.99 8.54 5.83
N ILE A 249 -13.47 8.31 7.04
CA ILE A 249 -12.98 7.29 7.96
C ILE A 249 -14.16 6.41 8.40
N ILE A 250 -14.02 5.10 8.23
CA ILE A 250 -15.00 4.12 8.67
C ILE A 250 -14.47 3.46 9.94
N VAL A 251 -15.18 3.61 11.04
CA VAL A 251 -14.82 3.11 12.36
C VAL A 251 -15.79 2.02 12.84
N TRP A 252 -15.38 1.27 13.85
CA TRP A 252 -16.12 0.13 14.33
C TRP A 252 -17.33 0.49 15.21
N SER A 253 -17.27 1.63 15.89
CA SER A 253 -18.30 2.03 16.86
C SER A 253 -18.42 3.55 17.00
N ASP A 254 -19.53 3.98 17.57
CA ASP A 254 -19.73 5.38 17.95
C ASP A 254 -18.74 5.82 19.02
N PHE A 255 -18.30 4.92 19.91
CA PHE A 255 -17.23 5.24 20.86
C PHE A 255 -15.95 5.66 20.16
N GLN A 256 -15.48 4.91 19.17
CA GLN A 256 -14.30 5.24 18.38
C GLN A 256 -14.50 6.54 17.58
N LYS A 257 -15.71 6.76 17.04
CA LYS A 257 -16.09 8.00 16.37
C LYS A 257 -15.96 9.21 17.31
N GLN A 258 -16.57 9.15 18.49
CA GLN A 258 -16.52 10.23 19.48
C GLN A 258 -15.07 10.49 19.92
N PHE A 259 -14.31 9.42 20.09
CA PHE A 259 -12.89 9.52 20.42
C PHE A 259 -12.10 10.32 19.37
N LEU A 260 -12.24 10.00 18.07
CA LEU A 260 -11.57 10.73 16.99
C LEU A 260 -11.99 12.20 16.93
N ILE A 261 -13.26 12.50 17.17
CA ILE A 261 -13.77 13.86 17.22
C ILE A 261 -13.14 14.63 18.38
N SER A 262 -13.17 14.06 19.60
CA SER A 262 -12.75 14.74 20.83
C SER A 262 -11.24 14.98 20.88
N ASN A 263 -10.45 13.96 20.54
CA ASN A 263 -8.99 14.00 20.72
C ASN A 263 -8.23 14.51 19.47
N TYR A 264 -8.71 14.18 18.27
CA TYR A 264 -8.02 14.58 17.03
C TYR A 264 -8.74 15.68 16.26
N LYS A 265 -9.88 16.19 16.79
CA LYS A 265 -10.64 17.29 16.19
C LYS A 265 -11.09 17.01 14.75
N ILE A 266 -11.21 15.73 14.37
CA ILE A 266 -11.67 15.34 13.04
C ILE A 266 -13.15 15.66 12.91
N SER A 267 -13.56 16.24 11.80
CA SER A 267 -14.96 16.58 11.53
C SER A 267 -15.84 15.32 11.61
N SER A 268 -16.93 15.40 12.37
CA SER A 268 -17.90 14.31 12.50
C SER A 268 -18.52 13.86 11.18
N LYS A 269 -18.59 14.78 10.19
CA LYS A 269 -19.10 14.51 8.83
C LYS A 269 -18.20 13.54 8.05
N ARG A 270 -16.94 13.40 8.43
CA ARG A 270 -15.95 12.51 7.80
C ARG A 270 -15.88 11.14 8.45
N ILE A 271 -16.54 10.91 9.59
CA ILE A 271 -16.43 9.69 10.37
C ILE A 271 -17.75 8.93 10.38
N PHE A 272 -17.72 7.68 9.93
CA PHE A 272 -18.87 6.78 9.83
C PHE A 272 -18.67 5.57 10.74
N ALA A 273 -19.53 5.40 11.73
CA ALA A 273 -19.54 4.22 12.60
C ALA A 273 -20.37 3.12 11.93
N LEU A 274 -19.71 2.24 11.18
CA LEU A 274 -20.38 1.19 10.38
C LEU A 274 -20.00 -0.24 10.79
N GLY A 275 -19.18 -0.41 11.83
CA GLY A 275 -18.65 -1.70 12.21
C GLY A 275 -17.38 -2.10 11.44
N SER A 276 -16.98 -3.35 11.62
CA SER A 276 -15.78 -3.88 10.94
C SER A 276 -16.17 -5.03 10.02
N PRO A 277 -16.01 -4.88 8.70
CA PRO A 277 -16.34 -5.93 7.74
C PRO A 277 -15.48 -7.20 7.90
N ARG A 278 -14.40 -7.12 8.68
CA ARG A 278 -13.60 -8.27 9.07
C ARG A 278 -14.40 -9.30 9.88
N TYR A 279 -15.37 -8.84 10.64
CA TYR A 279 -16.15 -9.66 11.57
C TYR A 279 -17.59 -9.91 11.11
N ASP A 280 -17.99 -9.46 9.94
CA ASP A 280 -19.35 -9.65 9.40
C ASP A 280 -19.77 -11.13 9.32
N SER A 281 -18.79 -12.04 9.18
CA SER A 281 -19.06 -13.49 9.17
C SER A 281 -19.50 -14.04 10.53
N LEU A 282 -19.17 -13.37 11.65
CA LEU A 282 -19.55 -13.81 12.99
C LEU A 282 -21.06 -13.73 13.21
N ASN A 283 -21.74 -12.79 12.57
CA ASN A 283 -23.19 -12.65 12.65
C ASN A 283 -23.97 -13.85 12.04
N LYS A 284 -23.26 -14.75 11.35
CA LYS A 284 -23.83 -15.96 10.73
C LYS A 284 -23.67 -17.21 11.61
N ILE A 285 -22.93 -17.09 12.70
CA ILE A 285 -22.78 -18.16 13.70
C ILE A 285 -23.95 -17.99 14.70
N LYS A 286 -25.05 -18.66 14.36
CA LYS A 286 -26.19 -18.83 15.29
C LYS A 286 -26.05 -20.16 16.01
#